data_5f176f0f926e74b8652eb2ad3f45c2a8
#
_entry.id   5f176f0f926e74b8652eb2ad3f45c2a8
#
_cell.length_a   1.000
_cell.length_b   1.000
_cell.length_c   1.000
_cell.angle_alpha   90.00
_cell.angle_beta   90.00
_cell.angle_gamma   90.00
#
_symmetry.space_group_name_H-M   'P 1'
#
loop_
_entity.id
_entity.type
_entity.pdbx_description
1 polymer ?
#
loop_
_entity_poly.entity_id
_entity_poly.type
_entity_poly.pdbx_seq_one_letter_code
_entity_poly.pdbx_strand_id
1 'polypeptide(L)'
;EDLVALDHETGEGFFEVYNGHSGVRNEGDARFPGVEQMWDIVLARRIGERKTTITYGVATDDAHEYTKWGLRSVNPGRGWVMVRAPRLTPDSISAAMKRGDFYNSTGVTLKSLERAGKTLAVEIAAEPDVTYTVEFIGTRRSASLVGTDNAGAETNMPQGRASLRYGSSIGEVLSRVEGTKASYTLKGDELYVRARIISSKPHPNPYAAGDREMAWTQPLLGTAD
;
A
#
# COMPACT_ATOMS: atom_id res chain seq x y z
N GLU A 1 -2.91 15.33 -7.36
CA GLU A 1 -3.53 16.51 -6.70
C GLU A 1 -4.94 16.18 -6.20
N ASP A 2 -5.81 15.58 -7.02
CA ASP A 2 -7.20 15.32 -6.64
C ASP A 2 -7.30 14.39 -5.42
N LEU A 3 -6.56 13.28 -5.41
CA LEU A 3 -6.53 12.34 -4.28
C LEU A 3 -6.01 12.96 -2.98
N VAL A 4 -5.11 13.94 -3.08
CA VAL A 4 -4.62 14.70 -1.92
C VAL A 4 -5.69 15.68 -1.43
N ALA A 5 -6.45 16.28 -2.35
CA ALA A 5 -7.43 17.31 -2.07
C ALA A 5 -8.81 16.78 -1.66
N LEU A 6 -9.11 15.49 -1.95
CA LEU A 6 -10.39 14.87 -1.57
C LEU A 6 -10.60 15.02 -0.07
N ASP A 7 -11.56 15.86 0.28
CA ASP A 7 -12.02 16.01 1.65
C ASP A 7 -13.12 14.96 1.88
N HIS A 8 -12.80 13.98 2.71
CA HIS A 8 -13.74 12.88 2.99
C HIS A 8 -14.75 13.30 4.06
N GLU A 9 -15.64 14.20 3.76
CA GLU A 9 -16.83 14.40 4.58
C GLU A 9 -17.62 13.08 4.73
N THR A 10 -17.50 12.19 3.75
CA THR A 10 -18.12 10.87 3.74
C THR A 10 -17.28 9.78 4.43
N GLY A 11 -16.05 10.08 4.85
CA GLY A 11 -15.20 9.14 5.62
C GLY A 11 -14.66 7.94 4.82
N GLU A 12 -14.76 7.93 3.51
CA GLU A 12 -14.38 6.81 2.66
C GLU A 12 -13.19 7.18 1.77
N GLY A 13 -12.02 6.68 2.13
CA GLY A 13 -10.82 6.84 1.33
C GLY A 13 -10.07 5.54 1.20
N PHE A 14 -10.22 4.89 0.04
CA PHE A 14 -9.43 3.74 -0.33
C PHE A 14 -8.60 4.07 -1.57
N PHE A 15 -7.42 3.48 -1.65
CA PHE A 15 -6.51 3.62 -2.78
C PHE A 15 -5.99 2.23 -3.17
N GLU A 16 -6.03 1.87 -4.43
CA GLU A 16 -5.47 0.61 -4.90
C GLU A 16 -3.94 0.67 -4.86
N VAL A 17 -3.35 -0.03 -3.87
CA VAL A 17 -1.89 -0.18 -3.72
C VAL A 17 -1.34 -1.32 -4.56
N TYR A 18 -2.21 -2.19 -5.03
CA TYR A 18 -1.95 -3.27 -5.96
C TYR A 18 -3.22 -3.57 -6.74
N ASN A 19 -3.09 -3.70 -8.05
CA ASN A 19 -4.17 -4.13 -8.93
C ASN A 19 -3.64 -5.24 -9.85
N GLY A 20 -4.31 -6.40 -9.88
CA GLY A 20 -3.92 -7.57 -10.66
C GLY A 20 -4.18 -7.47 -12.15
N HIS A 21 -4.78 -6.37 -12.64
CA HIS A 21 -5.03 -6.15 -14.06
C HIS A 21 -3.75 -5.80 -14.83
N SER A 22 -3.48 -6.50 -15.92
CA SER A 22 -2.27 -6.33 -16.73
C SER A 22 -2.12 -4.95 -17.39
N GLY A 23 -3.15 -4.14 -17.40
CA GLY A 23 -3.15 -2.75 -17.88
C GLY A 23 -2.72 -1.73 -16.82
N VAL A 24 -2.69 -2.10 -15.54
CA VAL A 24 -2.24 -1.23 -14.45
C VAL A 24 -0.74 -1.36 -14.28
N ARG A 25 -0.05 -0.24 -14.08
CA ARG A 25 1.41 -0.22 -13.89
C ARG A 25 1.75 -0.18 -12.40
N ASN A 26 1.66 -1.33 -11.72
CA ASN A 26 1.95 -1.41 -10.29
C ASN A 26 3.34 -0.87 -9.95
N GLU A 27 4.36 -1.22 -10.75
CA GLU A 27 5.76 -0.80 -10.53
C GLU A 27 6.07 0.61 -11.08
N GLY A 28 5.13 1.22 -11.81
CA GLY A 28 5.39 2.47 -12.50
C GLY A 28 6.33 2.33 -13.68
N ASP A 29 6.92 3.44 -14.10
CA ASP A 29 7.93 3.50 -15.16
C ASP A 29 8.90 4.67 -14.93
N ALA A 30 9.78 4.92 -15.88
CA ALA A 30 10.76 6.01 -15.79
C ALA A 30 10.11 7.42 -15.62
N ARG A 31 8.84 7.57 -15.96
CA ARG A 31 8.10 8.84 -15.93
C ARG A 31 7.11 8.93 -14.77
N PHE A 32 6.52 7.82 -14.38
CA PHE A 32 5.44 7.81 -13.38
C PHE A 32 5.77 6.84 -12.25
N PRO A 33 5.48 7.21 -10.99
CA PRO A 33 5.65 6.32 -9.85
C PRO A 33 4.72 5.12 -9.94
N GLY A 34 5.12 4.00 -9.35
CA GLY A 34 4.24 2.86 -9.12
C GLY A 34 3.09 3.19 -8.17
N VAL A 35 2.07 2.36 -8.18
CA VAL A 35 0.85 2.62 -7.38
C VAL A 35 1.14 2.67 -5.87
N GLU A 36 2.06 1.84 -5.38
CA GLU A 36 2.48 1.85 -3.98
C GLU A 36 3.15 3.18 -3.60
N GLN A 37 4.03 3.70 -4.45
CA GLN A 37 4.66 5.00 -4.25
C GLN A 37 3.65 6.15 -4.36
N MET A 38 2.65 6.06 -5.25
CA MET A 38 1.57 7.03 -5.31
C MET A 38 0.79 7.08 -4.00
N TRP A 39 0.52 5.92 -3.39
CA TRP A 39 -0.13 5.85 -2.08
C TRP A 39 0.71 6.55 -1.01
N ASP A 40 2.01 6.32 -0.97
CA ASP A 40 2.91 7.00 -0.03
C ASP A 40 2.91 8.53 -0.22
N ILE A 41 2.88 9.00 -1.46
CA ILE A 41 2.76 10.44 -1.78
C ILE A 41 1.43 11.00 -1.25
N VAL A 42 0.33 10.30 -1.48
CA VAL A 42 -1.00 10.72 -1.00
C VAL A 42 -1.01 10.76 0.53
N LEU A 43 -0.52 9.71 1.20
CA LEU A 43 -0.43 9.66 2.67
C LEU A 43 0.41 10.81 3.23
N ALA A 44 1.63 10.99 2.71
CA ALA A 44 2.55 12.01 3.20
C ALA A 44 1.95 13.42 3.08
N ARG A 45 1.34 13.75 1.94
CA ARG A 45 0.74 15.06 1.70
C ARG A 45 -0.55 15.26 2.51
N ARG A 46 -1.40 14.25 2.63
CA ARG A 46 -2.63 14.35 3.45
C ARG A 46 -2.30 14.55 4.93
N ILE A 47 -1.34 13.80 5.46
CA ILE A 47 -0.94 13.90 6.86
C ILE A 47 -0.09 15.14 7.11
N GLY A 48 0.92 15.38 6.27
CA GLY A 48 1.92 16.43 6.46
C GLY A 48 1.39 17.84 6.16
N GLU A 49 0.72 18.01 5.02
CA GLU A 49 0.25 19.33 4.54
C GLU A 49 -1.19 19.61 4.92
N ARG A 50 -2.11 18.69 4.60
CA ARG A 50 -3.55 18.92 4.72
C ARG A 50 -4.11 18.68 6.12
N LYS A 51 -3.44 17.85 6.93
CA LYS A 51 -3.92 17.42 8.26
C LYS A 51 -5.31 16.75 8.20
N THR A 52 -5.55 16.02 7.11
CA THR A 52 -6.83 15.34 6.84
C THR A 52 -6.73 13.85 7.15
N THR A 53 -7.85 13.14 7.01
CA THR A 53 -7.92 11.68 7.17
C THR A 53 -7.03 10.96 6.16
N ILE A 54 -6.52 9.80 6.55
CA ILE A 54 -5.71 8.95 5.66
C ILE A 54 -6.58 8.22 4.64
N THR A 55 -5.94 7.79 3.55
CA THR A 55 -6.51 6.86 2.59
C THR A 55 -5.93 5.48 2.85
N TYR A 56 -6.79 4.49 3.08
CA TYR A 56 -6.36 3.10 3.28
C TYR A 56 -6.03 2.44 1.95
N GLY A 57 -4.97 1.61 1.94
CA GLY A 57 -4.61 0.84 0.76
C GLY A 57 -5.50 -0.40 0.60
N VAL A 58 -5.88 -0.73 -0.63
CA VAL A 58 -6.56 -1.98 -0.97
C VAL A 58 -5.80 -2.69 -2.08
N ALA A 59 -5.76 -4.02 -2.02
CA ALA A 59 -5.31 -4.85 -3.14
C ALA A 59 -6.53 -5.46 -3.81
N THR A 60 -6.53 -5.46 -5.14
CA THR A 60 -7.59 -6.01 -5.97
C THR A 60 -7.01 -6.86 -7.09
N ASP A 61 -7.78 -7.76 -7.65
CA ASP A 61 -7.40 -8.47 -8.88
C ASP A 61 -8.02 -7.87 -10.14
N ASP A 62 -9.07 -7.05 -10.01
CA ASP A 62 -9.77 -6.39 -11.12
C ASP A 62 -10.12 -7.39 -12.25
N ALA A 63 -10.61 -8.57 -11.86
CA ALA A 63 -10.73 -9.72 -12.73
C ALA A 63 -11.82 -9.57 -13.80
N HIS A 64 -11.47 -9.92 -15.04
CA HIS A 64 -12.36 -9.88 -16.20
C HIS A 64 -12.33 -11.19 -17.03
N GLU A 65 -11.37 -12.10 -16.74
CA GLU A 65 -11.21 -13.36 -17.46
C GLU A 65 -11.22 -14.54 -16.46
N TYR A 66 -12.19 -15.42 -16.60
CA TYR A 66 -12.43 -16.52 -15.67
C TYR A 66 -12.18 -17.91 -16.29
N THR A 67 -11.94 -17.97 -17.59
CA THR A 67 -11.82 -19.22 -18.35
C THR A 67 -10.42 -19.48 -18.88
N LYS A 68 -9.68 -18.42 -19.25
CA LYS A 68 -8.32 -18.50 -19.78
C LYS A 68 -7.34 -17.95 -18.78
N TRP A 69 -6.43 -18.79 -18.30
CA TRP A 69 -5.43 -18.42 -17.29
C TRP A 69 -4.09 -18.09 -17.94
N GLY A 70 -3.40 -17.10 -17.38
CA GLY A 70 -2.05 -16.71 -17.80
C GLY A 70 -1.74 -15.24 -17.54
N LEU A 71 -0.49 -14.85 -17.73
CA LEU A 71 0.03 -13.50 -17.45
C LEU A 71 -0.75 -12.37 -18.13
N ARG A 72 -1.23 -12.62 -19.35
CA ARG A 72 -2.01 -11.63 -20.12
C ARG A 72 -3.50 -11.64 -19.82
N SER A 73 -3.96 -12.62 -19.07
CA SER A 73 -5.35 -12.74 -18.66
C SER A 73 -5.55 -12.00 -17.34
N VAL A 74 -6.71 -11.37 -17.20
CA VAL A 74 -7.07 -10.64 -15.98
C VAL A 74 -7.84 -11.58 -15.08
N ASN A 75 -7.10 -12.47 -14.42
CA ASN A 75 -7.68 -13.57 -13.66
C ASN A 75 -7.95 -13.17 -12.19
N PRO A 76 -8.94 -13.80 -11.53
CA PRO A 76 -9.17 -13.62 -10.10
C PRO A 76 -8.06 -14.24 -9.24
N GLY A 77 -7.97 -13.79 -7.98
CA GLY A 77 -7.04 -14.33 -6.99
C GLY A 77 -5.61 -13.83 -7.14
N ARG A 78 -5.41 -12.66 -7.71
CA ARG A 78 -4.11 -11.97 -7.77
C ARG A 78 -3.86 -11.06 -6.59
N GLY A 79 -4.91 -10.45 -6.05
CA GLY A 79 -4.81 -9.59 -4.89
C GLY A 79 -6.15 -9.47 -4.18
N TRP A 80 -6.11 -9.36 -2.85
CA TRP A 80 -7.30 -9.27 -2.01
C TRP A 80 -7.02 -8.56 -0.69
N VAL A 81 -8.08 -8.25 0.04
CA VAL A 81 -8.01 -7.74 1.41
C VAL A 81 -8.33 -8.83 2.41
N MET A 82 -7.59 -8.85 3.52
CA MET A 82 -7.81 -9.72 4.68
C MET A 82 -8.38 -8.89 5.81
N VAL A 83 -9.69 -8.98 6.04
CA VAL A 83 -10.43 -8.12 6.97
C VAL A 83 -10.59 -8.79 8.33
N ARG A 84 -10.23 -8.07 9.39
CA ARG A 84 -10.47 -8.48 10.77
C ARG A 84 -11.81 -7.92 11.26
N ALA A 85 -12.87 -8.68 11.05
CA ALA A 85 -14.22 -8.34 11.46
C ALA A 85 -14.74 -9.33 12.51
N PRO A 86 -15.50 -8.90 13.54
CA PRO A 86 -16.04 -9.81 14.56
C PRO A 86 -17.14 -10.73 14.03
N ARG A 87 -17.75 -10.39 12.89
CA ARG A 87 -18.81 -11.18 12.26
C ARG A 87 -18.68 -11.13 10.75
N LEU A 88 -19.07 -12.20 10.08
CA LEU A 88 -19.14 -12.27 8.61
C LEU A 88 -20.49 -11.69 8.12
N THR A 89 -20.64 -10.38 8.26
CA THR A 89 -21.79 -9.61 7.77
C THR A 89 -21.31 -8.37 7.01
N PRO A 90 -22.07 -7.85 6.03
CA PRO A 90 -21.69 -6.66 5.27
C PRO A 90 -21.36 -5.47 6.17
N ASP A 91 -22.19 -5.19 7.18
CA ASP A 91 -21.98 -4.07 8.09
C ASP A 91 -20.71 -4.23 8.91
N SER A 92 -20.43 -5.45 9.41
CA SER A 92 -19.24 -5.72 10.21
C SER A 92 -17.97 -5.60 9.39
N ILE A 93 -17.98 -6.08 8.15
CA ILE A 93 -16.86 -5.98 7.22
C ILE A 93 -16.63 -4.51 6.83
N SER A 94 -17.67 -3.81 6.41
CA SER A 94 -17.59 -2.39 6.03
C SER A 94 -17.07 -1.53 7.18
N ALA A 95 -17.59 -1.75 8.40
CA ALA A 95 -17.13 -1.04 9.59
C ALA A 95 -15.65 -1.33 9.91
N ALA A 96 -15.18 -2.57 9.73
CA ALA A 96 -13.78 -2.93 9.91
C ALA A 96 -12.88 -2.25 8.86
N MET A 97 -13.29 -2.26 7.60
CA MET A 97 -12.55 -1.60 6.52
C MET A 97 -12.46 -0.08 6.75
N LYS A 98 -13.54 0.57 7.15
CA LYS A 98 -13.55 2.02 7.47
C LYS A 98 -12.61 2.40 8.62
N ARG A 99 -12.27 1.46 9.50
CA ARG A 99 -11.27 1.66 10.58
C ARG A 99 -9.86 1.24 10.18
N GLY A 100 -9.66 0.69 8.98
CA GLY A 100 -8.39 0.11 8.55
C GLY A 100 -8.04 -1.21 9.26
N ASP A 101 -9.04 -1.95 9.77
CA ASP A 101 -8.85 -3.25 10.41
C ASP A 101 -8.70 -4.36 9.36
N PHE A 102 -7.78 -4.17 8.45
CA PHE A 102 -7.47 -5.11 7.38
C PHE A 102 -6.03 -4.91 6.87
N TYR A 103 -5.53 -5.90 6.16
CA TYR A 103 -4.29 -5.81 5.38
C TYR A 103 -4.53 -6.34 3.97
N ASN A 104 -3.60 -6.04 3.08
CA ASN A 104 -3.64 -6.46 1.68
C ASN A 104 -2.72 -7.65 1.48
N SER A 105 -3.09 -8.56 0.59
CA SER A 105 -2.29 -9.75 0.30
C SER A 105 -2.39 -10.15 -1.16
N THR A 106 -1.30 -10.70 -1.68
CA THR A 106 -1.23 -11.48 -2.91
C THR A 106 -0.83 -12.93 -2.63
N GLY A 107 -0.90 -13.38 -1.34
CA GLY A 107 -0.57 -14.75 -0.93
C GLY A 107 -0.07 -14.84 0.51
N VAL A 108 0.65 -13.84 1.00
CA VAL A 108 1.18 -13.84 2.38
C VAL A 108 0.05 -13.72 3.39
N THR A 109 0.00 -14.66 4.34
CA THR A 109 -0.95 -14.64 5.47
C THR A 109 -0.26 -14.15 6.74
N LEU A 110 -0.86 -13.18 7.43
CA LEU A 110 -0.41 -12.73 8.74
C LEU A 110 -1.12 -13.54 9.85
N LYS A 111 -0.34 -14.06 10.79
CA LYS A 111 -0.85 -14.69 12.01
C LYS A 111 -1.34 -13.65 13.01
N SER A 112 -0.61 -12.52 13.09
CA SER A 112 -1.03 -11.35 13.86
C SER A 112 -0.57 -10.05 13.19
N LEU A 113 -1.36 -9.02 13.37
CA LEU A 113 -1.05 -7.64 13.00
C LEU A 113 -1.50 -6.73 14.13
N GLU A 114 -0.54 -6.03 14.74
CA GLU A 114 -0.80 -5.11 15.84
C GLU A 114 -0.38 -3.69 15.45
N ARG A 115 -1.29 -2.76 15.63
CA ARG A 115 -1.08 -1.31 15.50
C ARG A 115 -1.53 -0.68 16.81
N ALA A 116 -0.64 -0.64 17.79
CA ALA A 116 -0.96 -0.20 19.14
C ALA A 116 0.05 0.84 19.66
N GLY A 117 -0.46 1.96 20.14
CA GLY A 117 0.37 3.06 20.60
C GLY A 117 1.33 3.53 19.49
N LYS A 118 2.63 3.41 19.71
CA LYS A 118 3.67 3.79 18.75
C LYS A 118 4.27 2.59 17.99
N THR A 119 3.71 1.38 18.13
CA THR A 119 4.31 0.16 17.55
C THR A 119 3.42 -0.46 16.49
N LEU A 120 4.04 -0.76 15.34
CA LEU A 120 3.51 -1.63 14.29
C LEU A 120 4.26 -2.96 14.36
N ALA A 121 3.55 -4.05 14.64
CA ALA A 121 4.14 -5.39 14.72
C ALA A 121 3.37 -6.38 13.84
N VAL A 122 4.12 -7.26 13.19
CA VAL A 122 3.58 -8.33 12.33
C VAL A 122 4.18 -9.67 12.73
N GLU A 123 3.35 -10.71 12.71
CA GLU A 123 3.76 -12.10 12.74
C GLU A 123 3.17 -12.82 11.54
N ILE A 124 4.01 -13.46 10.74
CA ILE A 124 3.63 -14.13 9.50
C ILE A 124 3.26 -15.59 9.82
N ALA A 125 2.18 -16.10 9.24
CA ALA A 125 1.88 -17.52 9.23
C ALA A 125 2.83 -18.21 8.23
N ALA A 126 4.01 -18.59 8.73
CA ALA A 126 5.09 -19.09 7.91
C ALA A 126 4.72 -20.39 7.19
N GLU A 127 5.11 -20.50 5.93
CA GLU A 127 5.07 -21.73 5.16
C GLU A 127 6.44 -22.43 5.17
N PRO A 128 6.49 -23.78 5.06
CA PRO A 128 7.75 -24.51 4.94
C PRO A 128 8.58 -24.02 3.74
N ASP A 129 9.91 -23.90 3.94
CA ASP A 129 10.88 -23.52 2.90
C ASP A 129 10.66 -22.14 2.27
N VAL A 130 9.83 -21.28 2.88
CA VAL A 130 9.59 -19.90 2.45
C VAL A 130 10.28 -18.93 3.40
N THR A 131 11.06 -18.01 2.84
CA THR A 131 11.67 -16.91 3.59
C THR A 131 10.87 -15.62 3.39
N TYR A 132 10.97 -14.73 4.38
CA TYR A 132 10.21 -13.48 4.39
C TYR A 132 11.12 -12.31 4.74
N THR A 133 10.91 -11.21 4.01
CA THR A 133 11.48 -9.90 4.31
C THR A 133 10.36 -8.96 4.68
N VAL A 134 10.46 -8.30 5.82
CA VAL A 134 9.53 -7.25 6.26
C VAL A 134 10.23 -5.90 6.13
N GLU A 135 9.67 -5.02 5.33
CA GLU A 135 10.12 -3.63 5.19
C GLU A 135 9.14 -2.69 5.87
N PHE A 136 9.63 -1.91 6.81
CA PHE A 136 8.86 -0.80 7.38
C PHE A 136 9.12 0.45 6.54
N ILE A 137 8.06 0.92 5.89
CA ILE A 137 8.08 2.03 4.93
C ILE A 137 7.34 3.21 5.55
N GLY A 138 7.90 4.39 5.42
CA GLY A 138 7.28 5.59 5.98
C GLY A 138 7.84 6.87 5.38
N THR A 139 7.32 7.99 5.85
CA THR A 139 7.80 9.32 5.47
C THR A 139 8.08 10.11 6.73
N ARG A 140 9.27 10.71 6.81
CA ARG A 140 9.64 11.55 7.94
C ARG A 140 9.02 12.93 7.80
N ARG A 141 8.81 13.61 8.94
CA ARG A 141 8.28 14.98 8.98
C ARG A 141 9.21 15.99 8.28
N SER A 142 10.51 15.69 8.24
CA SER A 142 11.52 16.51 7.55
C SER A 142 11.57 16.30 6.03
N ALA A 143 10.85 15.33 5.49
CA ALA A 143 10.84 15.07 4.05
C ALA A 143 10.22 16.23 3.28
N SER A 144 10.81 16.60 2.15
CA SER A 144 10.19 17.55 1.24
C SER A 144 8.96 16.94 0.58
N LEU A 145 7.81 17.55 0.78
CA LEU A 145 6.54 17.17 0.15
C LEU A 145 6.26 17.99 -1.13
N VAL A 146 7.21 18.81 -1.53
CA VAL A 146 7.11 19.63 -2.75
C VAL A 146 7.48 18.77 -3.96
N GLY A 147 6.54 18.62 -4.88
CA GLY A 147 6.79 17.99 -6.16
C GLY A 147 7.53 18.95 -7.11
N THR A 148 8.40 18.41 -7.94
CA THR A 148 9.06 19.13 -9.03
C THR A 148 8.46 18.74 -10.37
N ASP A 149 8.48 19.64 -11.35
CA ASP A 149 7.95 19.36 -12.68
C ASP A 149 8.61 18.10 -13.29
N ASN A 150 7.79 17.23 -13.80
CA ASN A 150 8.22 16.06 -14.53
C ASN A 150 8.44 16.41 -16.01
N ALA A 151 9.54 17.15 -16.27
CA ALA A 151 9.90 17.57 -17.61
C ALA A 151 10.09 16.34 -18.52
N GLY A 152 9.25 16.20 -19.56
CA GLY A 152 9.25 15.07 -20.49
C GLY A 152 8.09 14.07 -20.32
N ALA A 153 7.22 14.25 -19.34
CA ALA A 153 5.92 13.61 -19.36
C ALA A 153 5.10 14.24 -20.50
N GLU A 154 4.90 13.49 -21.60
CA GLU A 154 4.05 13.97 -22.70
C GLU A 154 2.65 14.31 -22.17
N THR A 155 2.18 15.44 -22.59
CA THR A 155 1.02 16.14 -22.09
C THR A 155 -0.30 15.62 -22.68
N ASN A 156 -0.58 14.35 -22.57
CA ASN A 156 -1.96 13.86 -22.65
C ASN A 156 -2.74 14.09 -21.35
N MET A 157 -2.17 14.89 -20.45
CA MET A 157 -2.86 15.32 -19.24
C MET A 157 -3.91 16.37 -19.59
N PRO A 158 -5.09 16.35 -18.96
CA PRO A 158 -6.08 17.40 -19.12
C PRO A 158 -5.43 18.78 -18.95
N GLN A 159 -5.78 19.73 -19.79
CA GLN A 159 -5.19 21.08 -19.80
C GLN A 159 -5.14 21.66 -18.39
N GLY A 160 -3.96 22.14 -17.99
CA GLY A 160 -3.73 22.81 -16.69
C GLY A 160 -3.27 21.91 -15.56
N ARG A 161 -3.02 20.60 -15.77
CA ARG A 161 -2.45 19.70 -14.76
C ARG A 161 -0.99 19.41 -15.05
N ALA A 162 -0.12 19.73 -14.09
CA ALA A 162 1.29 19.37 -14.14
C ALA A 162 1.49 17.92 -13.63
N SER A 163 2.33 17.15 -14.31
CA SER A 163 2.87 15.92 -13.74
C SER A 163 4.00 16.28 -12.81
N LEU A 164 3.96 15.79 -11.56
CA LEU A 164 4.97 16.10 -10.55
C LEU A 164 5.76 14.86 -10.18
N ARG A 165 7.05 15.04 -9.94
CA ARG A 165 7.93 14.07 -9.31
C ARG A 165 8.20 14.44 -7.87
N TYR A 166 8.24 13.44 -7.01
CA TYR A 166 8.55 13.59 -5.59
C TYR A 166 9.86 12.89 -5.25
N GLY A 167 10.52 13.38 -4.21
CA GLY A 167 11.78 12.81 -3.75
C GLY A 167 11.62 11.43 -3.15
N SER A 168 12.72 10.66 -3.13
CA SER A 168 12.77 9.30 -2.59
C SER A 168 12.63 9.22 -1.06
N SER A 169 12.60 10.35 -0.37
CA SER A 169 12.32 10.44 1.07
C SER A 169 10.84 10.23 1.42
N ILE A 170 9.95 10.23 0.40
CA ILE A 170 8.55 9.86 0.57
C ILE A 170 8.42 8.35 0.35
N GLY A 171 7.94 7.62 1.36
CA GLY A 171 7.85 6.18 1.30
C GLY A 171 9.22 5.49 1.37
N GLU A 172 10.17 6.05 2.11
CA GLU A 172 11.48 5.41 2.30
C GLU A 172 11.40 4.16 3.18
N VAL A 173 12.30 3.20 2.95
CA VAL A 173 12.45 2.03 3.82
C VAL A 173 13.16 2.46 5.09
N LEU A 174 12.43 2.57 6.20
CA LEU A 174 12.95 2.97 7.51
C LEU A 174 13.68 1.84 8.23
N SER A 175 13.26 0.60 7.97
CA SER A 175 13.84 -0.62 8.54
C SER A 175 13.52 -1.83 7.68
N ARG A 176 14.43 -2.81 7.65
CA ARG A 176 14.25 -4.11 7.01
C ARG A 176 14.59 -5.21 7.99
N VAL A 177 13.73 -6.22 8.08
CA VAL A 177 13.90 -7.38 8.98
C VAL A 177 13.64 -8.65 8.20
N GLU A 178 14.58 -9.59 8.26
CA GLU A 178 14.40 -10.95 7.74
C GLU A 178 13.75 -11.84 8.80
N GLY A 179 12.79 -12.66 8.40
CA GLY A 179 12.12 -13.62 9.28
C GLY A 179 10.61 -13.45 9.33
N THR A 180 9.99 -14.13 10.30
CA THR A 180 8.54 -14.25 10.40
C THR A 180 7.89 -13.33 11.44
N LYS A 181 8.72 -12.63 12.22
CA LYS A 181 8.29 -11.64 13.21
C LYS A 181 9.10 -10.36 13.07
N ALA A 182 8.41 -9.24 12.98
CA ALA A 182 9.05 -7.95 12.90
C ALA A 182 8.20 -6.88 13.59
N SER A 183 8.86 -5.86 14.11
CA SER A 183 8.19 -4.70 14.68
C SER A 183 8.98 -3.42 14.44
N TYR A 184 8.26 -2.33 14.36
CA TYR A 184 8.81 -0.97 14.27
C TYR A 184 8.11 -0.09 15.29
N THR A 185 8.90 0.62 16.09
CA THR A 185 8.39 1.62 17.03
C THR A 185 8.69 3.01 16.49
N LEU A 186 7.66 3.82 16.32
CA LEU A 186 7.78 5.22 15.88
C LEU A 186 8.74 5.98 16.78
N LYS A 187 9.68 6.71 16.19
CA LYS A 187 10.68 7.53 16.87
C LYS A 187 10.20 8.95 17.17
N GLY A 188 9.05 9.32 16.58
CA GLY A 188 8.42 10.65 16.74
C GLY A 188 8.65 11.58 15.55
N ASP A 189 9.56 11.23 14.65
CA ASP A 189 9.87 12.01 13.45
C ASP A 189 9.15 11.52 12.19
N GLU A 190 8.38 10.44 12.27
CA GLU A 190 7.61 9.91 11.15
C GLU A 190 6.21 10.55 11.07
N LEU A 191 5.74 10.80 9.85
CA LEU A 191 4.33 11.08 9.57
C LEU A 191 3.49 9.81 9.72
N TYR A 192 4.01 8.70 9.22
CA TYR A 192 3.40 7.37 9.31
C TYR A 192 4.46 6.29 9.10
N VAL A 193 4.11 5.07 9.47
CA VAL A 193 4.83 3.84 9.08
C VAL A 193 3.81 2.77 8.66
N ARG A 194 4.13 2.02 7.62
CA ARG A 194 3.42 0.83 7.17
C ARG A 194 4.41 -0.31 6.94
N ALA A 195 3.95 -1.56 6.89
CA ALA A 195 4.81 -2.67 6.54
C ALA A 195 4.47 -3.22 5.14
N ARG A 196 5.53 -3.60 4.40
CA ARG A 196 5.48 -4.43 3.22
C ARG A 196 6.19 -5.74 3.54
N ILE A 197 5.52 -6.85 3.28
CA ILE A 197 6.06 -8.19 3.48
C ILE A 197 6.27 -8.81 2.11
N ILE A 198 7.47 -9.32 1.86
CA ILE A 198 7.86 -9.97 0.61
C ILE A 198 8.25 -11.40 0.96
N SER A 199 7.61 -12.39 0.33
CA SER A 199 8.00 -13.79 0.47
C SER A 199 8.97 -14.23 -0.63
N SER A 200 9.69 -15.34 -0.40
CA SER A 200 10.45 -16.01 -1.46
C SER A 200 9.57 -16.83 -2.40
N LYS A 201 8.31 -17.05 -2.06
CA LYS A 201 7.37 -17.89 -2.80
C LYS A 201 6.90 -17.18 -4.06
N PRO A 202 7.04 -17.81 -5.25
CA PRO A 202 6.47 -17.27 -6.49
C PRO A 202 4.94 -17.19 -6.38
N HIS A 203 4.36 -16.12 -6.91
CA HIS A 203 2.91 -15.99 -6.99
C HIS A 203 2.34 -17.02 -7.98
N PRO A 204 1.34 -17.83 -7.60
CA PRO A 204 0.82 -18.92 -8.46
C PRO A 204 0.06 -18.41 -9.70
N ASN A 205 -0.48 -17.20 -9.64
CA ASN A 205 -1.16 -16.51 -10.74
C ASN A 205 -0.66 -15.07 -10.84
N PRO A 206 0.60 -14.86 -11.27
CA PRO A 206 1.27 -13.57 -11.15
C PRO A 206 0.71 -12.51 -12.10
N TYR A 207 0.78 -11.26 -11.68
CA TYR A 207 0.54 -10.09 -12.52
C TYR A 207 1.64 -9.96 -13.61
N ALA A 208 2.89 -10.13 -13.20
CA ALA A 208 4.05 -10.13 -14.07
C ALA A 208 4.95 -11.36 -13.81
N ALA A 209 5.74 -11.74 -14.79
CA ALA A 209 6.65 -12.87 -14.65
C ALA A 209 7.67 -12.62 -13.53
N GLY A 210 7.76 -13.55 -12.58
CA GLY A 210 8.69 -13.46 -11.45
C GLY A 210 8.10 -12.82 -10.20
N ASP A 211 6.83 -12.39 -10.23
CA ASP A 211 6.15 -11.87 -9.03
C ASP A 211 6.17 -12.89 -7.91
N ARG A 212 6.26 -12.36 -6.70
CA ARG A 212 6.23 -13.11 -5.46
C ARG A 212 5.00 -12.75 -4.65
N GLU A 213 4.61 -13.65 -3.77
CA GLU A 213 3.55 -13.35 -2.81
C GLU A 213 4.01 -12.24 -1.86
N MET A 214 3.12 -11.27 -1.62
CA MET A 214 3.38 -10.10 -0.80
C MET A 214 2.19 -9.78 0.12
N ALA A 215 2.42 -8.91 1.10
CA ALA A 215 1.36 -8.27 1.86
C ALA A 215 1.72 -6.83 2.22
N TRP A 216 0.70 -6.00 2.45
CA TRP A 216 0.84 -4.59 2.86
C TRP A 216 -0.11 -4.29 4.02
N THR A 217 0.42 -3.71 5.08
CA THR A 217 -0.42 -3.27 6.21
C THR A 217 -0.94 -1.86 5.97
N GLN A 218 -2.03 -1.51 6.68
CA GLN A 218 -2.45 -0.13 6.78
C GLN A 218 -1.46 0.69 7.61
N PRO A 219 -1.34 2.01 7.37
CA PRO A 219 -0.39 2.84 8.09
C PRO A 219 -0.75 2.99 9.58
N LEU A 220 0.29 3.01 10.41
CA LEU A 220 0.27 3.54 11.77
C LEU A 220 0.72 5.00 11.71
N LEU A 221 -0.09 5.91 12.22
CA LEU A 221 0.20 7.34 12.17
C LEU A 221 1.20 7.76 13.25
N GLY A 222 2.13 8.63 12.88
CA GLY A 222 2.93 9.35 13.84
C GLY A 222 2.06 10.31 14.65
N THR A 223 2.16 10.26 15.98
CA THR A 223 1.49 11.25 16.83
C THR A 223 2.09 12.63 16.58
N ALA A 224 1.27 13.64 16.33
CA ALA A 224 1.72 15.01 16.48
C ALA A 224 1.93 15.25 17.98
N ASP A 225 3.10 15.79 18.34
CA ASP A 225 3.32 16.33 19.68
C ASP A 225 2.40 17.52 19.92
#